data_3a8550f82ad1b3caa0e03c56160742ba
#
_entry.id   3a8550f82ad1b3caa0e03c56160742ba
#
_cell.length_a   1.000
_cell.length_b   1.000
_cell.length_c   1.000
_cell.angle_alpha   90.00
_cell.angle_beta   90.00
_cell.angle_gamma   90.00
#
_symmetry.space_group_name_H-M   'P 1'
#
loop_
_entity.id
_entity.type
_entity.pdbx_description
1 polymer ?
#
loop_
_entity_poly.entity_id
_entity_poly.type
_entity_poly.pdbx_seq_one_letter_code
_entity_poly.pdbx_strand_id
1 'polypeptide(L)'
;MENEAFTFWALFGRATITVKIVMIMLIGSSFWSWSIIFKKLLLFRTARSEASNFDQAFWSGEPLDELFEKLGPEPNGHTARVFSSGMVEWERSHRSDGVMIAGAQARIDRSMDVAVVREAENLQSGLTILATIGSTCLLYTSPSPRD
;
A
#
# COMPACT_ATOMS: atom_id res chain seq x y z
N MET A 1 -38.37 -4.91 14.18
CA MET A 1 -37.12 -5.38 13.49
C MET A 1 -37.31 -6.68 12.70
N GLU A 2 -38.21 -7.58 13.10
CA GLU A 2 -38.48 -8.80 12.32
C GLU A 2 -39.21 -8.55 11.00
N ASN A 3 -39.98 -7.51 10.89
CA ASN A 3 -40.76 -7.21 9.67
C ASN A 3 -39.87 -6.70 8.51
N GLU A 4 -38.74 -6.11 8.81
CA GLU A 4 -37.81 -5.60 7.79
C GLU A 4 -37.10 -6.75 7.06
N ALA A 5 -36.66 -7.77 7.80
CA ALA A 5 -35.98 -8.93 7.21
C ALA A 5 -36.94 -9.74 6.32
N PHE A 6 -38.22 -9.90 6.72
CA PHE A 6 -39.23 -10.57 5.90
C PHE A 6 -39.54 -9.79 4.62
N THR A 7 -39.51 -8.47 4.67
CA THR A 7 -39.75 -7.62 3.49
C THR A 7 -38.62 -7.75 2.46
N PHE A 8 -37.39 -7.81 2.90
CA PHE A 8 -36.23 -8.02 2.01
C PHE A 8 -36.29 -9.40 1.31
N TRP A 9 -36.61 -10.46 2.03
CA TRP A 9 -36.74 -11.80 1.47
C TRP A 9 -37.93 -11.93 0.53
N ALA A 10 -39.04 -11.31 0.85
CA ALA A 10 -40.24 -11.29 0.00
C ALA A 10 -39.99 -10.48 -1.28
N LEU A 11 -39.31 -9.34 -1.19
CA LEU A 11 -38.89 -8.55 -2.36
C LEU A 11 -37.89 -9.30 -3.25
N PHE A 12 -36.95 -10.00 -2.64
CA PHE A 12 -35.99 -10.83 -3.38
C PHE A 12 -36.66 -11.99 -4.10
N GLY A 13 -37.68 -12.62 -3.48
CA GLY A 13 -38.45 -13.71 -4.10
C GLY A 13 -39.34 -13.27 -5.26
N ARG A 14 -39.86 -12.04 -5.22
CA ARG A 14 -40.73 -11.46 -6.27
C ARG A 14 -39.98 -10.71 -7.37
N ALA A 15 -38.71 -10.43 -7.16
CA ALA A 15 -37.90 -9.66 -8.13
C ALA A 15 -37.70 -10.45 -9.42
N THR A 16 -37.75 -9.73 -10.53
CA THR A 16 -37.40 -10.24 -11.86
C THR A 16 -35.94 -10.71 -11.87
N ILE A 17 -35.58 -11.66 -12.69
CA ILE A 17 -34.22 -12.21 -12.81
C ILE A 17 -33.16 -11.10 -12.96
N THR A 18 -33.45 -10.07 -13.73
CA THR A 18 -32.58 -8.91 -13.93
C THR A 18 -32.27 -8.18 -12.61
N VAL A 19 -33.28 -7.97 -11.78
CA VAL A 19 -33.10 -7.30 -10.47
C VAL A 19 -32.28 -8.18 -9.51
N LYS A 20 -32.47 -9.50 -9.54
CA LYS A 20 -31.66 -10.44 -8.75
C LYS A 20 -30.19 -10.38 -9.12
N ILE A 21 -29.87 -10.34 -10.41
CA ILE A 21 -28.48 -10.22 -10.89
C ILE A 21 -27.87 -8.92 -10.41
N VAL A 22 -28.58 -7.80 -10.52
CA VAL A 22 -28.10 -6.49 -10.05
C VAL A 22 -27.85 -6.49 -8.54
N MET A 23 -28.75 -7.07 -7.74
CA MET A 23 -28.59 -7.16 -6.29
C MET A 23 -27.37 -8.00 -5.90
N ILE A 24 -27.17 -9.16 -6.54
CA ILE A 24 -26.01 -10.03 -6.30
C ILE A 24 -24.71 -9.29 -6.68
N MET A 25 -24.71 -8.57 -7.79
CA MET A 25 -23.55 -7.80 -8.24
C MET A 25 -23.20 -6.68 -7.25
N LEU A 26 -24.20 -5.97 -6.71
CA LEU A 26 -23.98 -4.92 -5.70
C LEU A 26 -23.45 -5.49 -4.38
N ILE A 27 -24.00 -6.61 -3.92
CA ILE A 27 -23.53 -7.29 -2.70
C ILE A 27 -22.08 -7.77 -2.90
N GLY A 28 -21.78 -8.39 -4.03
CA GLY A 28 -20.43 -8.84 -4.36
C GLY A 28 -19.42 -7.69 -4.43
N SER A 29 -19.80 -6.58 -5.05
CA SER A 29 -19.01 -5.35 -5.11
C SER A 29 -18.76 -4.77 -3.71
N SER A 30 -19.74 -4.77 -2.84
CA SER A 30 -19.62 -4.33 -1.46
C SER A 30 -18.64 -5.18 -0.67
N PHE A 31 -18.74 -6.50 -0.77
CA PHE A 31 -17.81 -7.43 -0.12
C PHE A 31 -16.37 -7.25 -0.64
N TRP A 32 -16.23 -7.06 -1.95
CA TRP A 32 -14.94 -6.81 -2.57
C TRP A 32 -14.30 -5.52 -2.05
N SER A 33 -15.07 -4.45 -1.97
CA SER A 33 -14.64 -3.16 -1.42
C SER A 33 -14.19 -3.27 0.03
N TRP A 34 -14.97 -3.95 0.87
CA TRP A 34 -14.61 -4.20 2.27
C TRP A 34 -13.31 -5.00 2.41
N SER A 35 -13.11 -6.01 1.57
CA SER A 35 -11.88 -6.81 1.55
C SER A 35 -10.66 -5.97 1.27
N ILE A 36 -10.74 -5.05 0.32
CA ILE A 36 -9.63 -4.14 -0.02
C ILE A 36 -9.34 -3.18 1.12
N ILE A 37 -10.37 -2.59 1.72
CA ILE A 37 -10.23 -1.69 2.87
C ILE A 37 -9.55 -2.40 4.03
N PHE A 38 -9.98 -3.62 4.34
CA PHE A 38 -9.43 -4.41 5.44
C PHE A 38 -7.96 -4.77 5.22
N LYS A 39 -7.61 -5.20 4.00
CA LYS A 39 -6.21 -5.45 3.61
C LYS A 39 -5.34 -4.21 3.75
N LYS A 40 -5.82 -3.07 3.28
CA LYS A 40 -5.09 -1.80 3.39
C LYS A 40 -4.91 -1.37 4.85
N LEU A 41 -5.94 -1.51 5.67
CA LEU A 41 -5.86 -1.17 7.09
C LEU A 41 -4.83 -2.03 7.84
N LEU A 42 -4.79 -3.32 7.56
CA LEU A 42 -3.78 -4.24 8.12
C LEU A 42 -2.38 -3.87 7.62
N LEU A 43 -2.22 -3.60 6.33
CA LEU A 43 -0.95 -3.19 5.75
C LEU A 43 -0.41 -1.91 6.40
N PHE A 44 -1.25 -0.90 6.59
CA PHE A 44 -0.86 0.34 7.25
C PHE A 44 -0.51 0.14 8.73
N ARG A 45 -1.22 -0.73 9.43
CA ARG A 45 -0.88 -1.07 10.82
C ARG A 45 0.48 -1.74 10.92
N THR A 46 0.74 -2.73 10.06
CA THR A 46 2.02 -3.43 10.01
C THR A 46 3.15 -2.47 9.63
N ALA A 47 2.98 -1.69 8.58
CA ALA A 47 3.99 -0.71 8.14
C ALA A 47 4.31 0.33 9.24
N ARG A 48 3.31 0.78 9.98
CA ARG A 48 3.49 1.72 11.10
C ARG A 48 4.23 1.07 12.27
N SER A 49 3.92 -0.18 12.60
CA SER A 49 4.60 -0.93 13.65
C SER A 49 6.06 -1.20 13.29
N GLU A 50 6.33 -1.61 12.05
CA GLU A 50 7.69 -1.84 11.55
C GLU A 50 8.51 -0.55 11.53
N ALA A 51 7.92 0.57 11.08
CA ALA A 51 8.59 1.85 11.10
C ALA A 51 8.94 2.31 12.53
N SER A 52 8.05 2.10 13.49
CA SER A 52 8.29 2.43 14.89
C SER A 52 9.39 1.57 15.51
N ASN A 53 9.41 0.27 15.21
CA ASN A 53 10.46 -0.64 15.69
C ASN A 53 11.82 -0.29 15.06
N PHE A 54 11.83 0.04 13.79
CA PHE A 54 13.04 0.50 13.11
C PHE A 54 13.56 1.81 13.71
N ASP A 55 12.69 2.77 13.96
CA ASP A 55 13.03 4.07 14.54
C ASP A 55 13.65 3.91 15.93
N GLN A 56 13.08 3.04 16.76
CA GLN A 56 13.67 2.72 18.07
C GLN A 56 15.04 2.08 17.94
N ALA A 57 15.24 1.14 17.04
CA ALA A 57 16.53 0.50 16.82
C ALA A 57 17.57 1.49 16.27
N PHE A 58 17.16 2.36 15.35
CA PHE A 58 18.03 3.38 14.75
C PHE A 58 18.52 4.41 15.79
N TRP A 59 17.63 4.83 16.70
CA TRP A 59 17.98 5.80 17.76
C TRP A 59 18.54 5.17 19.05
N SER A 60 18.63 3.84 19.11
CA SER A 60 19.23 3.14 20.28
C SER A 60 20.73 3.33 20.41
N GLY A 61 21.39 3.88 19.38
CA GLY A 61 22.83 4.11 19.36
C GLY A 61 23.66 2.90 18.91
N GLU A 62 23.02 1.86 18.39
CA GLU A 62 23.73 0.74 17.75
C GLU A 62 24.49 1.23 16.50
N PRO A 63 25.68 0.66 16.22
CA PRO A 63 26.40 0.94 14.97
C PRO A 63 25.53 0.64 13.76
N LEU A 64 25.51 1.51 12.77
CA LEU A 64 24.68 1.34 11.56
C LEU A 64 25.00 0.07 10.79
N ASP A 65 26.27 -0.37 10.84
CA ASP A 65 26.73 -1.60 10.21
C ASP A 65 26.07 -2.84 10.83
N GLU A 66 25.97 -2.90 12.18
CA GLU A 66 25.30 -3.99 12.88
C GLU A 66 23.79 -3.99 12.60
N LEU A 67 23.18 -2.82 12.52
CA LEU A 67 21.78 -2.70 12.17
C LEU A 67 21.51 -3.18 10.75
N PHE A 68 22.39 -2.85 9.80
CA PHE A 68 22.30 -3.32 8.43
C PHE A 68 22.50 -4.84 8.33
N GLU A 69 23.42 -5.42 9.08
CA GLU A 69 23.66 -6.87 9.11
C GLU A 69 22.45 -7.63 9.67
N LYS A 70 21.80 -7.10 10.70
CA LYS A 70 20.56 -7.68 11.28
C LYS A 70 19.36 -7.59 10.32
N LEU A 71 19.23 -6.51 9.56
CA LEU A 71 18.12 -6.27 8.64
C LEU A 71 18.30 -6.98 7.29
N GLY A 72 19.55 -7.16 6.85
CA GLY A 72 19.88 -7.70 5.55
C GLY A 72 19.64 -6.71 4.39
N PRO A 73 19.99 -7.10 3.16
CA PRO A 73 19.87 -6.23 1.98
C PRO A 73 18.43 -5.99 1.53
N GLU A 74 17.51 -6.88 1.87
CA GLU A 74 16.07 -6.78 1.51
C GLU A 74 15.17 -6.99 2.73
N PRO A 75 15.09 -6.00 3.64
CA PRO A 75 14.23 -6.11 4.82
C PRO A 75 12.75 -5.97 4.46
N ASN A 76 11.89 -6.49 5.33
CA ASN A 76 10.44 -6.51 5.10
C ASN A 76 9.75 -5.14 5.28
N GLY A 77 10.35 -4.21 6.05
CA GLY A 77 9.76 -2.90 6.33
C GLY A 77 10.07 -1.84 5.27
N HIS A 78 9.14 -0.94 4.99
CA HIS A 78 9.34 0.14 4.01
C HIS A 78 10.48 1.08 4.39
N THR A 79 10.53 1.51 5.65
CA THR A 79 11.58 2.38 6.18
C THR A 79 12.94 1.66 6.19
N ALA A 80 12.96 0.40 6.58
CA ALA A 80 14.16 -0.43 6.59
C ALA A 80 14.70 -0.67 5.17
N ARG A 81 13.86 -0.77 4.16
CA ARG A 81 14.29 -0.87 2.75
C ARG A 81 14.98 0.40 2.24
N VAL A 82 14.45 1.57 2.60
CA VAL A 82 15.09 2.85 2.27
C VAL A 82 16.47 2.94 2.93
N PHE A 83 16.57 2.60 4.20
CA PHE A 83 17.84 2.55 4.92
C PHE A 83 18.82 1.56 4.28
N SER A 84 18.39 0.33 4.01
CA SER A 84 19.23 -0.68 3.35
C SER A 84 19.75 -0.24 1.99
N SER A 85 18.94 0.45 1.19
CA SER A 85 19.37 0.97 -0.10
C SER A 85 20.48 2.00 0.04
N GLY A 86 20.42 2.85 1.05
CA GLY A 86 21.48 3.80 1.39
C GLY A 86 22.75 3.09 1.86
N MET A 87 22.62 2.09 2.72
CA MET A 87 23.77 1.32 3.24
C MET A 87 24.49 0.51 2.17
N VAL A 88 23.76 -0.12 1.25
CA VAL A 88 24.34 -0.84 0.10
C VAL A 88 25.18 0.11 -0.77
N GLU A 89 24.69 1.31 -1.02
CA GLU A 89 25.44 2.30 -1.80
C GLU A 89 26.64 2.86 -1.02
N TRP A 90 26.49 3.03 0.31
CA TRP A 90 27.59 3.42 1.18
C TRP A 90 28.71 2.36 1.19
N GLU A 91 28.38 1.09 1.36
CA GLU A 91 29.33 -0.02 1.32
C GLU A 91 30.04 -0.10 -0.03
N ARG A 92 29.27 0.06 -1.12
CA ARG A 92 29.84 0.08 -2.48
C ARG A 92 30.81 1.25 -2.69
N SER A 93 30.53 2.38 -2.07
CA SER A 93 31.36 3.58 -2.18
C SER A 93 32.65 3.50 -1.32
N HIS A 94 32.64 2.69 -0.28
CA HIS A 94 33.82 2.50 0.62
C HIS A 94 34.71 1.32 0.23
N ARG A 95 34.25 0.43 -0.63
CA ARG A 95 34.94 -0.83 -0.96
C ARG A 95 36.29 -0.63 -1.72
N SER A 96 36.52 0.52 -2.31
CA SER A 96 37.69 0.65 -3.18
C SER A 96 38.96 1.15 -2.52
N ASP A 97 38.98 1.94 -1.42
CA ASP A 97 40.24 2.36 -0.77
C ASP A 97 40.10 3.03 0.61
N GLY A 98 38.97 2.92 1.29
CA GLY A 98 38.74 3.59 2.58
C GLY A 98 38.60 5.12 2.47
N VAL A 99 38.70 5.68 1.28
CA VAL A 99 38.48 7.09 0.98
C VAL A 99 37.07 7.24 0.36
N MET A 100 36.27 8.11 0.95
CA MET A 100 34.97 8.45 0.42
C MET A 100 35.13 9.03 -0.99
N ILE A 101 34.61 8.33 -1.99
CA ILE A 101 34.65 8.80 -3.38
C ILE A 101 33.91 10.12 -3.49
N ALA A 102 34.47 11.11 -4.15
CA ALA A 102 33.82 12.39 -4.41
C ALA A 102 32.41 12.13 -5.07
N GLY A 103 31.37 12.64 -4.45
CA GLY A 103 29.98 12.41 -4.90
C GLY A 103 29.30 11.18 -4.32
N ALA A 104 29.93 10.40 -3.43
CA ALA A 104 29.29 9.25 -2.76
C ALA A 104 28.04 9.65 -2.00
N GLN A 105 28.06 10.76 -1.29
CA GLN A 105 26.89 11.27 -0.57
C GLN A 105 25.71 11.56 -1.50
N ALA A 106 25.96 12.22 -2.63
CA ALA A 106 24.90 12.49 -3.62
C ALA A 106 24.33 11.19 -4.22
N ARG A 107 25.13 10.14 -4.38
CA ARG A 107 24.69 8.82 -4.85
C ARG A 107 23.86 8.10 -3.80
N ILE A 108 24.25 8.18 -2.53
CA ILE A 108 23.49 7.63 -1.40
C ILE A 108 22.13 8.32 -1.31
N ASP A 109 22.09 9.65 -1.31
CA ASP A 109 20.85 10.43 -1.27
C ASP A 109 19.93 10.05 -2.43
N ARG A 110 20.46 9.96 -3.64
CA ARG A 110 19.69 9.55 -4.82
C ARG A 110 19.17 8.12 -4.73
N SER A 111 19.95 7.20 -4.19
CA SER A 111 19.54 5.81 -3.98
C SER A 111 18.38 5.73 -2.98
N MET A 112 18.45 6.49 -1.91
CA MET A 112 17.39 6.58 -0.92
C MET A 112 16.12 7.23 -1.48
N ASP A 113 16.25 8.31 -2.26
CA ASP A 113 15.12 8.97 -2.92
C ASP A 113 14.38 8.01 -3.87
N VAL A 114 15.11 7.27 -4.69
CA VAL A 114 14.51 6.25 -5.58
C VAL A 114 13.79 5.17 -4.77
N ALA A 115 14.35 4.74 -3.65
CA ALA A 115 13.72 3.76 -2.77
C ALA A 115 12.44 4.32 -2.13
N VAL A 116 12.44 5.58 -1.68
CA VAL A 116 11.24 6.26 -1.14
C VAL A 116 10.14 6.33 -2.19
N VAL A 117 10.44 6.73 -3.41
CA VAL A 117 9.47 6.80 -4.51
C VAL A 117 8.88 5.42 -4.81
N ARG A 118 9.73 4.39 -4.88
CA ARG A 118 9.29 3.01 -5.12
C ARG A 118 8.37 2.48 -4.02
N GLU A 119 8.69 2.74 -2.76
CA GLU A 119 7.85 2.32 -1.64
C GLU A 119 6.53 3.11 -1.59
N ALA A 120 6.53 4.39 -1.94
CA ALA A 120 5.32 5.19 -2.08
C ALA A 120 4.42 4.68 -3.22
N GLU A 121 4.97 4.32 -4.36
CA GLU A 121 4.23 3.70 -5.47
C GLU A 121 3.60 2.36 -5.07
N ASN A 122 4.32 1.52 -4.32
CA ASN A 122 3.81 0.25 -3.80
C ASN A 122 2.60 0.47 -2.87
N LEU A 123 2.63 1.50 -2.04
CA LEU A 123 1.50 1.87 -1.17
C LEU A 123 0.31 2.42 -1.95
N GLN A 124 0.56 3.12 -3.06
CA GLN A 124 -0.49 3.75 -3.88
C GLN A 124 -1.12 2.82 -4.91
N SER A 125 -0.49 1.70 -5.25
CA SER A 125 -0.90 0.82 -6.36
C SER A 125 -2.37 0.37 -6.32
N GLY A 126 -2.95 0.21 -5.13
CA GLY A 126 -4.36 -0.14 -4.98
C GLY A 126 -5.35 1.02 -5.09
N LEU A 127 -4.89 2.26 -4.86
CA LEU A 127 -5.75 3.45 -4.88
C LEU A 127 -6.09 3.89 -6.30
N THR A 128 -5.17 3.73 -7.23
CA THR A 128 -5.38 4.08 -8.64
C THR A 128 -6.47 3.21 -9.27
N ILE A 129 -6.49 1.92 -8.97
CA ILE A 129 -7.53 0.99 -9.44
C ILE A 129 -8.90 1.39 -8.89
N LEU A 130 -8.99 1.70 -7.59
CA LEU A 130 -10.21 2.17 -6.95
C LEU A 130 -10.72 3.48 -7.54
N ALA A 131 -9.83 4.44 -7.80
CA ALA A 131 -10.18 5.72 -8.42
C ALA A 131 -10.70 5.53 -9.85
N THR A 132 -10.09 4.64 -10.63
CA THR A 132 -10.52 4.32 -12.00
C THR A 132 -11.88 3.65 -12.02
N ILE A 133 -12.12 2.67 -11.14
CA ILE A 133 -13.43 2.01 -11.02
C ILE A 133 -14.49 3.01 -10.56
N GLY A 134 -14.19 3.84 -9.57
CA GLY A 134 -15.11 4.86 -9.07
C GLY A 134 -15.50 5.88 -10.13
N SER A 135 -14.55 6.39 -10.90
CA SER A 135 -14.82 7.33 -11.98
C SER A 135 -15.59 6.69 -13.14
N THR A 136 -15.29 5.45 -13.49
CA THR A 136 -16.01 4.70 -14.52
C THR A 136 -17.46 4.43 -14.08
N CYS A 137 -17.71 4.07 -12.82
CA CYS A 137 -19.05 3.91 -12.29
C CYS A 137 -19.84 5.21 -12.30
N LEU A 138 -19.23 6.35 -11.94
CA LEU A 138 -19.86 7.66 -11.99
C LEU A 138 -20.21 8.08 -13.41
N LEU A 139 -19.34 7.86 -14.39
CA LEU A 139 -19.61 8.11 -15.80
C LEU A 139 -20.72 7.25 -16.37
N TYR A 140 -20.84 6.01 -15.93
CA TYR A 140 -21.90 5.08 -16.36
C TYR A 140 -23.25 5.38 -15.71
N THR A 141 -23.24 5.92 -14.47
CA THR A 141 -24.47 6.21 -13.70
C THR A 141 -24.96 7.64 -13.95
N SER A 142 -24.15 8.52 -14.51
CA SER A 142 -24.60 9.84 -14.95
C SER A 142 -25.46 9.66 -16.23
N PRO A 143 -26.78 9.81 -16.15
CA PRO A 143 -27.58 9.86 -17.36
C PRO A 143 -27.12 11.08 -18.15
N SER A 144 -26.56 10.84 -19.32
CA SER A 144 -26.32 11.89 -20.27
C SER A 144 -27.63 12.64 -20.52
N PRO A 145 -27.72 13.93 -20.26
CA PRO A 145 -28.87 14.71 -20.66
C PRO A 145 -28.81 14.84 -22.17
N ARG A 146 -29.34 13.89 -22.86
CA ARG A 146 -29.73 14.02 -24.25
C ARG A 146 -31.24 13.97 -24.30
N ASP A 147 -31.78 15.18 -24.40
CA ASP A 147 -33.10 15.59 -24.94
C ASP A 147 -34.28 14.64 -24.65
#